data_4b2931a74bf37256ccc225cc51dcb3ba
#
_entry.id   4b2931a74bf37256ccc225cc51dcb3ba
#
_cell.length_a   1.000
_cell.length_b   1.000
_cell.length_c   1.000
_cell.angle_alpha   90.00
_cell.angle_beta   90.00
_cell.angle_gamma   90.00
#
_symmetry.space_group_name_H-M   'P 1'
#
loop_
_entity.id
_entity.type
_entity.pdbx_description
1 polymer ?
#
loop_
_entity_poly.entity_id
_entity_poly.type
_entity_poly.pdbx_seq_one_letter_code
_entity_poly.pdbx_strand_id
1 'polypeptide(L)'
;VTSDPTIPGLEVPDATPSDGPMVQAAAVSLQALQASGTLEPRHAVLVQLVRSLAGAIDRGVTSGRASAVAMAAKQLLDTMVVLDPPPEDGTDKARLAREALEAFLAQAEQHANAEQT
;
A
#
# COMPACT_ATOMS: atom_id res chain seq x y z
N VAL A 1 22.90 -21.87 -5.13
CA VAL A 1 22.14 -20.72 -4.67
C VAL A 1 21.56 -20.01 -5.86
N THR A 2 20.33 -20.16 -6.04
CA THR A 2 19.63 -19.39 -7.02
C THR A 2 19.36 -18.02 -6.46
N SER A 3 20.23 -17.09 -6.74
CA SER A 3 19.86 -15.72 -6.54
C SER A 3 18.84 -15.39 -7.62
N ASP A 4 17.63 -15.09 -7.20
CA ASP A 4 16.66 -14.53 -8.11
C ASP A 4 17.29 -13.29 -8.76
N PRO A 5 17.18 -13.13 -10.08
CA PRO A 5 17.65 -11.92 -10.72
C PRO A 5 16.81 -10.77 -10.26
N THR A 6 17.18 -10.19 -9.12
CA THR A 6 16.45 -9.06 -8.56
C THR A 6 16.87 -7.81 -9.32
N ILE A 7 15.91 -7.17 -9.93
CA ILE A 7 16.13 -5.90 -10.59
C ILE A 7 16.39 -4.84 -9.51
N PRO A 8 17.49 -4.07 -9.59
CA PRO A 8 17.75 -3.03 -8.60
C PRO A 8 16.53 -2.10 -8.42
N GLY A 9 16.13 -1.88 -7.20
CA GLY A 9 14.98 -1.05 -6.86
C GLY A 9 13.66 -1.79 -6.78
N LEU A 10 13.57 -3.03 -7.27
CA LEU A 10 12.36 -3.85 -7.17
C LEU A 10 12.44 -4.90 -6.08
N GLU A 11 13.53 -4.92 -5.33
CA GLU A 11 13.68 -5.85 -4.23
C GLU A 11 12.62 -5.56 -3.17
N VAL A 12 11.83 -6.58 -2.84
CA VAL A 12 10.83 -6.46 -1.80
C VAL A 12 11.27 -7.34 -0.63
N PRO A 13 11.98 -6.77 0.35
CA PRO A 13 12.42 -7.54 1.51
C PRO A 13 11.22 -7.95 2.37
N ASP A 14 11.40 -9.02 3.13
CA ASP A 14 10.42 -9.40 4.13
C ASP A 14 10.31 -8.31 5.18
N ALA A 15 9.08 -8.08 5.65
CA ALA A 15 8.87 -7.21 6.79
C ALA A 15 9.44 -7.85 8.06
N THR A 16 9.95 -7.02 8.95
CA THR A 16 10.46 -7.49 10.25
C THR A 16 9.34 -7.43 11.29
N PRO A 17 9.47 -8.19 12.41
CA PRO A 17 8.46 -8.12 13.47
C PRO A 17 8.29 -6.73 14.08
N SER A 18 9.31 -5.85 13.96
CA SER A 18 9.23 -4.47 14.45
C SER A 18 8.49 -3.54 13.51
N ASP A 19 8.22 -3.97 12.29
CA ASP A 19 7.46 -3.16 11.34
C ASP A 19 5.99 -3.09 11.73
N GLY A 20 5.34 -1.97 11.44
CA GLY A 20 3.92 -1.80 11.72
C GLY A 20 3.05 -2.62 10.77
N PRO A 21 1.75 -2.70 11.08
CA PRO A 21 0.84 -3.55 10.31
C PRO A 21 0.71 -3.16 8.84
N MET A 22 0.78 -1.87 8.52
CA MET A 22 0.65 -1.44 7.12
C MET A 22 1.91 -1.78 6.33
N VAL A 23 3.11 -1.61 6.93
CA VAL A 23 4.36 -2.02 6.29
C VAL A 23 4.37 -3.53 6.03
N GLN A 24 3.91 -4.32 6.99
CA GLN A 24 3.83 -5.76 6.82
C GLN A 24 2.86 -6.16 5.70
N ALA A 25 1.68 -5.53 5.66
CA ALA A 25 0.70 -5.79 4.61
C ALA A 25 1.21 -5.38 3.24
N ALA A 26 1.86 -4.23 3.15
CA ALA A 26 2.44 -3.76 1.89
C ALA A 26 3.52 -4.71 1.38
N ALA A 27 4.37 -5.23 2.27
CA ALA A 27 5.41 -6.19 1.90
C ALA A 27 4.80 -7.46 1.30
N VAL A 28 3.73 -7.97 1.90
CA VAL A 28 3.04 -9.16 1.39
C VAL A 28 2.45 -8.89 0.00
N SER A 29 1.78 -7.75 -0.18
CA SER A 29 1.18 -7.39 -1.46
C SER A 29 2.24 -7.21 -2.55
N LEU A 30 3.33 -6.52 -2.25
CA LEU A 30 4.40 -6.30 -3.22
C LEU A 30 5.11 -7.59 -3.58
N GLN A 31 5.33 -8.48 -2.61
CA GLN A 31 5.93 -9.78 -2.88
C GLN A 31 5.04 -10.63 -3.78
N ALA A 32 3.73 -10.57 -3.58
CA ALA A 32 2.78 -11.27 -4.45
C ALA A 32 2.82 -10.74 -5.87
N LEU A 33 2.88 -9.42 -6.04
CA LEU A 33 3.00 -8.81 -7.37
C LEU A 33 4.33 -9.17 -8.04
N GLN A 34 5.40 -9.22 -7.27
CA GLN A 34 6.71 -9.63 -7.78
C GLN A 34 6.69 -11.09 -8.23
N ALA A 35 6.11 -11.97 -7.42
CA ALA A 35 6.03 -13.40 -7.71
C ALA A 35 5.18 -13.67 -8.96
N SER A 36 4.13 -12.88 -9.20
CA SER A 36 3.27 -13.03 -10.37
C SER A 36 3.86 -12.41 -11.64
N GLY A 37 5.02 -11.73 -11.55
CA GLY A 37 5.63 -11.06 -12.69
C GLY A 37 4.97 -9.75 -13.08
N THR A 38 4.10 -9.21 -12.23
CA THR A 38 3.39 -7.97 -12.50
C THR A 38 4.32 -6.76 -12.42
N LEU A 39 5.34 -6.82 -11.57
CA LEU A 39 6.27 -5.71 -11.39
C LEU A 39 7.33 -5.69 -12.50
N GLU A 40 7.49 -4.53 -13.11
CA GLU A 40 8.49 -4.27 -14.16
C GLU A 40 9.51 -3.26 -13.65
N PRO A 41 10.70 -3.14 -14.31
CA PRO A 41 11.71 -2.17 -13.87
C PRO A 41 11.20 -0.74 -13.73
N ARG A 42 10.27 -0.34 -14.58
CA ARG A 42 9.64 1.00 -14.52
C ARG A 42 8.86 1.25 -13.24
N HIS A 43 8.52 0.20 -12.50
CA HIS A 43 7.74 0.30 -11.26
C HIS A 43 8.62 0.52 -10.02
N ALA A 44 9.95 0.60 -10.17
CA ALA A 44 10.84 0.69 -9.01
C ALA A 44 10.52 1.87 -8.09
N VAL A 45 10.24 3.04 -8.67
CA VAL A 45 9.88 4.24 -7.88
C VAL A 45 8.56 4.01 -7.15
N LEU A 46 7.59 3.42 -7.84
CA LEU A 46 6.27 3.16 -7.24
C LEU A 46 6.36 2.16 -6.09
N VAL A 47 7.19 1.14 -6.21
CA VAL A 47 7.42 0.17 -5.13
C VAL A 47 7.99 0.87 -3.90
N GLN A 48 8.98 1.74 -4.08
CA GLN A 48 9.56 2.48 -2.96
C GLN A 48 8.54 3.46 -2.37
N LEU A 49 7.72 4.07 -3.19
CA LEU A 49 6.66 4.97 -2.72
C LEU A 49 5.64 4.21 -1.86
N VAL A 50 5.22 3.02 -2.28
CA VAL A 50 4.31 2.18 -1.48
C VAL A 50 4.91 1.90 -0.10
N ARG A 51 6.17 1.52 -0.05
CA ARG A 51 6.84 1.22 1.22
C ARG A 51 6.93 2.46 2.12
N SER A 52 7.27 3.60 1.54
CA SER A 52 7.37 4.86 2.29
C SER A 52 6.00 5.31 2.82
N LEU A 53 4.96 5.20 2.01
CA LEU A 53 3.60 5.56 2.42
C LEU A 53 3.09 4.63 3.52
N ALA A 54 3.35 3.33 3.40
CA ALA A 54 2.96 2.38 4.44
C ALA A 54 3.63 2.71 5.78
N GLY A 55 4.92 3.07 5.75
CA GLY A 55 5.64 3.50 6.95
C GLY A 55 5.07 4.79 7.53
N ALA A 56 4.69 5.74 6.68
CA ALA A 56 4.06 6.98 7.12
C ALA A 56 2.71 6.72 7.79
N ILE A 57 1.92 5.78 7.27
CA ILE A 57 0.65 5.40 7.87
C ILE A 57 0.88 4.82 9.27
N ASP A 58 1.81 3.89 9.41
CA ASP A 58 2.10 3.26 10.70
C ASP A 58 2.57 4.29 11.73
N ARG A 59 3.46 5.21 11.32
CA ARG A 59 3.92 6.28 12.21
C ARG A 59 2.79 7.24 12.59
N GLY A 60 1.95 7.55 11.62
CA GLY A 60 0.80 8.44 11.84
C GLY A 60 -0.21 7.85 12.81
N VAL A 61 -0.49 6.56 12.70
CA VAL A 61 -1.39 5.86 13.63
C VAL A 61 -0.82 5.89 15.04
N THR A 62 0.47 5.59 15.19
CA THR A 62 1.14 5.56 16.50
C THR A 62 1.16 6.95 17.14
N SER A 63 1.36 8.01 16.35
CA SER A 63 1.45 9.38 16.85
C SER A 63 0.09 10.10 16.90
N GLY A 64 -1.00 9.46 16.51
CA GLY A 64 -2.34 10.05 16.54
C GLY A 64 -2.60 11.10 15.46
N ARG A 65 -1.86 11.07 14.35
CA ARG A 65 -2.01 12.03 13.26
C ARG A 65 -2.99 11.52 12.20
N ALA A 66 -4.27 11.54 12.51
CA ALA A 66 -5.30 10.95 11.65
C ALA A 66 -5.36 11.60 10.26
N SER A 67 -5.19 12.92 10.17
CA SER A 67 -5.19 13.60 8.86
C SER A 67 -4.04 13.14 7.97
N ALA A 68 -2.85 13.00 8.54
CA ALA A 68 -1.68 12.51 7.80
C ALA A 68 -1.89 11.06 7.36
N VAL A 69 -2.52 10.24 8.22
CA VAL A 69 -2.85 8.85 7.87
C VAL A 69 -3.82 8.81 6.69
N ALA A 70 -4.86 9.65 6.71
CA ALA A 70 -5.85 9.68 5.62
C ALA A 70 -5.21 10.06 4.30
N MET A 71 -4.34 11.08 4.29
CA MET A 71 -3.64 11.50 3.08
C MET A 71 -2.71 10.41 2.55
N ALA A 72 -1.92 9.82 3.43
CA ALA A 72 -1.00 8.76 3.03
C ALA A 72 -1.75 7.53 2.52
N ALA A 73 -2.86 7.17 3.15
CA ALA A 73 -3.68 6.03 2.72
C ALA A 73 -4.27 6.26 1.33
N LYS A 74 -4.74 7.48 1.04
CA LYS A 74 -5.25 7.82 -0.29
C LYS A 74 -4.16 7.69 -1.35
N GLN A 75 -2.98 8.24 -1.08
CA GLN A 75 -1.85 8.16 -1.99
C GLN A 75 -1.39 6.71 -2.18
N LEU A 76 -1.41 5.91 -1.12
CA LEU A 76 -1.06 4.50 -1.20
C LEU A 76 -2.04 3.75 -2.10
N LEU A 77 -3.34 4.00 -1.94
CA LEU A 77 -4.36 3.40 -2.79
C LEU A 77 -4.14 3.77 -4.26
N ASP A 78 -3.92 5.06 -4.54
CA ASP A 78 -3.69 5.52 -5.91
C ASP A 78 -2.47 4.85 -6.52
N THR A 79 -1.40 4.70 -5.75
CA THR A 79 -0.17 4.05 -6.21
C THR A 79 -0.39 2.56 -6.48
N MET A 80 -1.11 1.88 -5.60
CA MET A 80 -1.41 0.46 -5.78
C MET A 80 -2.28 0.21 -7.02
N VAL A 81 -3.20 1.12 -7.33
CA VAL A 81 -4.02 1.02 -8.55
C VAL A 81 -3.15 1.12 -9.80
N VAL A 82 -2.10 1.94 -9.77
CA VAL A 82 -1.16 2.03 -10.88
C VAL A 82 -0.35 0.73 -11.04
N LEU A 83 0.10 0.16 -9.91
CA LEU A 83 0.89 -1.08 -9.92
C LEU A 83 0.07 -2.31 -10.32
N ASP A 84 -1.17 -2.36 -9.87
CA ASP A 84 -2.05 -3.49 -10.08
C ASP A 84 -3.45 -2.98 -10.42
N PRO A 85 -3.65 -2.50 -11.66
CA PRO A 85 -4.95 -1.95 -12.06
C PRO A 85 -6.05 -2.98 -11.95
N PRO A 86 -7.24 -2.59 -11.43
CA PRO A 86 -8.36 -3.52 -11.39
C PRO A 86 -8.76 -3.96 -12.80
N PRO A 87 -9.24 -5.20 -12.97
CA PRO A 87 -9.68 -5.66 -14.28
C PRO A 87 -10.78 -4.75 -14.84
N GLU A 88 -10.70 -4.43 -16.12
CA GLU A 88 -11.68 -3.57 -16.79
C GLU A 88 -13.04 -4.24 -16.95
N ASP A 89 -13.10 -5.55 -16.79
CA ASP A 89 -14.31 -6.33 -16.95
C ASP A 89 -15.32 -6.16 -15.80
N GLY A 90 -14.99 -5.37 -14.79
CA GLY A 90 -15.91 -5.03 -13.71
C GLY A 90 -16.30 -6.23 -12.84
N THR A 91 -15.38 -7.16 -12.60
CA THR A 91 -15.67 -8.31 -11.75
C THR A 91 -16.14 -7.85 -10.38
N ASP A 92 -17.08 -8.58 -9.79
CA ASP A 92 -17.61 -8.30 -8.45
C ASP A 92 -16.49 -8.22 -7.40
N LYS A 93 -15.47 -9.05 -7.55
CA LYS A 93 -14.33 -9.09 -6.65
C LYS A 93 -13.56 -7.76 -6.65
N ALA A 94 -13.29 -7.21 -7.83
CA ALA A 94 -12.59 -5.92 -7.96
C ALA A 94 -13.43 -4.79 -7.37
N ARG A 95 -14.74 -4.82 -7.62
CA ARG A 95 -15.65 -3.81 -7.07
C ARG A 95 -15.69 -3.87 -5.54
N LEU A 96 -15.79 -5.07 -4.97
CA LEU A 96 -15.81 -5.24 -3.51
C LEU A 96 -14.50 -4.77 -2.87
N ALA A 97 -13.35 -5.04 -3.50
CA ALA A 97 -12.07 -4.57 -2.99
C ALA A 97 -12.00 -3.04 -2.97
N ARG A 98 -12.49 -2.39 -4.04
CA ARG A 98 -12.53 -0.94 -4.12
C ARG A 98 -13.44 -0.34 -3.05
N GLU A 99 -14.62 -0.91 -2.87
CA GLU A 99 -15.56 -0.46 -1.85
C GLU A 99 -14.97 -0.57 -0.45
N ALA A 100 -14.25 -1.66 -0.16
CA ALA A 100 -13.59 -1.84 1.13
C ALA A 100 -12.52 -0.78 1.37
N LEU A 101 -11.73 -0.44 0.36
CA LEU A 101 -10.71 0.61 0.47
C LEU A 101 -11.34 1.98 0.64
N GLU A 102 -12.41 2.27 -0.07
CA GLU A 102 -13.14 3.54 0.08
C GLU A 102 -13.72 3.67 1.48
N ALA A 103 -14.25 2.59 2.04
CA ALA A 103 -14.77 2.59 3.40
C ALA A 103 -13.66 2.86 4.42
N PHE A 104 -12.48 2.28 4.22
CA PHE A 104 -11.32 2.55 5.07
C PHE A 104 -10.93 4.03 5.03
N LEU A 105 -10.88 4.62 3.84
CA LEU A 105 -10.54 6.03 3.68
C LEU A 105 -11.59 6.93 4.34
N ALA A 106 -12.87 6.58 4.22
CA ALA A 106 -13.93 7.35 4.86
C ALA A 106 -13.81 7.33 6.38
N GLN A 107 -13.47 6.18 6.97
CA GLN A 107 -13.22 6.08 8.40
C GLN A 107 -12.04 6.95 8.83
N ALA A 108 -10.97 6.95 8.06
CA ALA A 108 -9.80 7.77 8.36
C ALA A 108 -10.15 9.27 8.32
N GLU A 109 -10.97 9.70 7.36
CA GLU A 109 -11.43 11.08 7.27
C GLU A 109 -12.30 11.46 8.45
N GLN A 110 -13.20 10.57 8.89
CA GLN A 110 -14.04 10.81 10.06
C GLN A 110 -13.20 10.97 11.32
N HIS A 111 -12.16 10.17 11.51
CA HIS A 111 -11.23 10.31 12.62
C HIS A 111 -10.51 11.65 12.58
N ALA A 112 -10.07 12.08 11.40
CA ALA A 112 -9.43 13.38 11.24
C ALA A 112 -10.36 14.53 11.64
N ASN A 113 -11.63 14.46 11.22
CA ASN A 113 -12.61 15.48 11.55
C ASN A 113 -12.94 15.49 13.05
N ALA A 114 -13.03 14.33 13.69
CA ALA A 114 -13.30 14.23 15.12
C ALA A 114 -12.17 14.85 15.95
N GLU A 115 -10.93 14.75 15.50
CA GLU A 115 -9.78 15.34 16.19
C GLU A 115 -9.72 16.86 16.07
N GLN A 116 -10.35 17.43 15.06
CA GLN A 116 -10.37 18.88 14.84
C GLN A 116 -11.42 19.61 15.67
N THR A 117 -12.30 18.89 16.32
CA THR A 117 -13.28 19.44 17.25
C THR A 117 -12.82 19.22 18.69
#